data_546e9faacad63da29363836198441ceb
#
_entry.id   546e9faacad63da29363836198441ceb
#
_cell.length_a   1.000
_cell.length_b   1.000
_cell.length_c   1.000
_cell.angle_alpha   90.00
_cell.angle_beta   90.00
_cell.angle_gamma   90.00
#
_symmetry.space_group_name_H-M   'P 1'
#
loop_
_entity.id
_entity.type
_entity.pdbx_description
1 polymer ?
#
loop_
_entity_poly.entity_id
_entity_poly.type
_entity_poly.pdbx_seq_one_letter_code
_entity_poly.pdbx_strand_id
1 'polypeptide(L)'
;MLPETSRKKSFRPAAWVALACLVVPMFASYYFDDMFSSISYLFEQASRTQLGWDAAGYGLYASGYSVLCVFGGLVLGGILLDRWGVRPAGSLFVGLMLAGAALVLRALRSGGEGSLPLAYAGCMLFGLGSEIAGTAVTRSIAKWFRDGPMAFAMGLQLAIARLGTAFALVLAPRLVRQQAGHVYTLAETARPAVLGIGLLALGLVLWAVFVALDARQDRRTSAAAATEGETFRLRDVLTVLGNKHFWLLGLLCVLFYSSIVAFKKFAGAILIPRFGIPAETAGWMVSMLPFSTVVFAPLFGMLVDRTGRGTRWMVLGAVLALAAHALLAFAPQGVPFWGFLAMVFLGFGYSLVPAALWPSVPKIVSEKVLGTTFALVYWVQNLGLLGFKQLSGMILGASADEGPFRTELMFTALCLAALATALLFMRTSDRNPGLGLDAPNR
;
A
#
# COMPACT_ATOMS: atom_id res chain seq x y z
N MET A 1 -49.62 14.74 7.37
CA MET A 1 -48.29 14.28 6.84
C MET A 1 -47.62 15.51 6.22
N LEU A 2 -46.70 16.11 6.97
CA LEU A 2 -45.87 17.21 6.48
C LEU A 2 -44.65 16.59 5.80
N PRO A 3 -44.18 17.11 4.66
CA PRO A 3 -43.02 16.52 3.96
C PRO A 3 -41.75 16.74 4.79
N GLU A 4 -40.96 15.65 4.97
CA GLU A 4 -39.61 15.70 5.50
C GLU A 4 -38.80 16.74 4.74
N THR A 5 -38.46 17.81 5.40
CA THR A 5 -37.57 18.85 4.90
C THR A 5 -36.21 18.19 4.64
N SER A 6 -35.87 18.00 3.37
CA SER A 6 -34.54 17.69 2.88
C SER A 6 -33.52 18.58 3.63
N ARG A 7 -32.87 18.03 4.66
CA ARG A 7 -31.72 18.67 5.33
C ARG A 7 -30.66 18.89 4.28
N LYS A 8 -30.54 20.08 3.72
CA LYS A 8 -29.42 20.50 2.89
C LYS A 8 -28.13 20.08 3.61
N LYS A 9 -27.37 19.16 3.01
CA LYS A 9 -26.05 18.73 3.50
C LYS A 9 -25.20 19.99 3.64
N SER A 10 -25.06 20.53 4.86
CA SER A 10 -24.34 21.78 5.08
C SER A 10 -22.85 21.52 4.84
N PHE A 11 -22.26 22.31 3.96
CA PHE A 11 -20.81 22.38 3.79
C PHE A 11 -20.21 22.80 5.13
N ARG A 12 -19.40 21.92 5.76
CA ARG A 12 -18.71 22.22 7.03
C ARG A 12 -17.24 22.50 6.73
N PRO A 13 -16.82 23.78 6.63
CA PRO A 13 -15.43 24.12 6.30
C PRO A 13 -14.40 23.46 7.23
N ALA A 14 -14.73 23.33 8.52
CA ALA A 14 -13.88 22.69 9.51
C ALA A 14 -13.58 21.21 9.18
N ALA A 15 -14.52 20.47 8.57
CA ALA A 15 -14.30 19.07 8.18
C ALA A 15 -13.28 18.96 7.04
N TRP A 16 -13.28 19.91 6.11
CA TRP A 16 -12.30 19.95 5.03
C TRP A 16 -10.90 20.35 5.51
N VAL A 17 -10.82 21.28 6.50
CA VAL A 17 -9.55 21.59 7.15
C VAL A 17 -9.02 20.36 7.91
N ALA A 18 -9.88 19.65 8.65
CA ALA A 18 -9.49 18.40 9.31
C ALA A 18 -9.00 17.37 8.30
N LEU A 19 -9.68 17.20 7.16
CA LEU A 19 -9.24 16.30 6.08
C LEU A 19 -7.86 16.71 5.54
N ALA A 20 -7.64 18.01 5.27
CA ALA A 20 -6.34 18.50 4.82
C ALA A 20 -5.21 18.17 5.81
N CYS A 21 -5.47 18.28 7.12
CA CYS A 21 -4.52 17.88 8.15
C CYS A 21 -4.27 16.35 8.18
N LEU A 22 -5.28 15.53 7.87
CA LEU A 22 -5.22 14.07 7.92
C LEU A 22 -4.55 13.45 6.69
N VAL A 23 -4.63 14.08 5.52
CA VAL A 23 -4.08 13.51 4.29
C VAL A 23 -2.57 13.64 4.20
N VAL A 24 -1.97 14.67 4.80
CA VAL A 24 -0.52 14.93 4.70
C VAL A 24 0.33 13.86 5.39
N PRO A 25 0.02 13.39 6.62
CA PRO A 25 0.74 12.26 7.21
C PRO A 25 0.72 11.02 6.32
N MET A 26 -0.39 10.75 5.63
CA MET A 26 -0.52 9.59 4.74
C MET A 26 0.27 9.78 3.44
N PHE A 27 0.24 10.98 2.85
CA PHE A 27 1.11 11.32 1.72
C PHE A 27 2.58 11.11 2.07
N ALA A 28 3.02 11.62 3.22
CA ALA A 28 4.39 11.50 3.70
C ALA A 28 4.79 10.04 3.97
N SER A 29 3.87 9.24 4.52
CA SER A 29 4.07 7.81 4.76
C SER A 29 4.30 7.04 3.45
N TYR A 30 3.45 7.25 2.46
CA TYR A 30 3.57 6.60 1.14
C TYR A 30 4.81 7.06 0.37
N TYR A 31 5.20 8.34 0.52
CA TYR A 31 6.48 8.82 0.00
C TYR A 31 7.65 8.06 0.63
N PHE A 32 7.70 7.98 1.96
CA PHE A 32 8.81 7.36 2.68
C PHE A 32 8.92 5.86 2.41
N ASP A 33 7.79 5.15 2.34
CA ASP A 33 7.78 3.72 1.99
C ASP A 33 8.39 3.46 0.60
N ASP A 34 8.13 4.34 -0.38
CA ASP A 34 8.49 4.12 -1.78
C ASP A 34 9.72 4.91 -2.26
N MET A 35 10.41 5.65 -1.38
CA MET A 35 11.50 6.57 -1.75
C MET A 35 12.69 5.92 -2.46
N PHE A 36 12.90 4.62 -2.29
CA PHE A 36 13.98 3.89 -2.96
C PHE A 36 13.53 3.06 -4.17
N SER A 37 12.23 2.94 -4.41
CA SER A 37 11.69 2.00 -5.41
C SER A 37 12.20 2.27 -6.83
N SER A 38 12.25 3.52 -7.28
CA SER A 38 12.76 3.89 -8.61
C SER A 38 14.29 4.00 -8.70
N ILE A 39 14.96 4.08 -7.56
CA ILE A 39 16.44 4.12 -7.46
C ILE A 39 17.01 2.84 -6.83
N SER A 40 16.24 1.75 -6.83
CA SER A 40 16.67 0.45 -6.27
C SER A 40 17.90 -0.15 -6.99
N TYR A 41 18.26 0.36 -8.16
CA TYR A 41 19.52 0.04 -8.83
C TYR A 41 20.77 0.36 -7.99
N LEU A 42 20.66 1.26 -7.02
CA LEU A 42 21.73 1.58 -6.08
C LEU A 42 22.12 0.37 -5.21
N PHE A 43 21.20 -0.56 -5.05
CA PHE A 43 21.36 -1.73 -4.20
C PHE A 43 21.52 -3.03 -5.00
N GLU A 44 21.77 -2.98 -6.32
CA GLU A 44 22.07 -4.20 -7.11
C GLU A 44 23.33 -4.91 -6.62
N GLN A 45 24.35 -4.11 -6.26
CA GLN A 45 25.62 -4.59 -5.74
C GLN A 45 26.06 -3.72 -4.55
N ALA A 46 26.66 -4.36 -3.54
CA ALA A 46 27.13 -3.66 -2.34
C ALA A 46 28.16 -2.56 -2.65
N SER A 47 28.92 -2.69 -3.75
CA SER A 47 29.91 -1.71 -4.20
C SER A 47 29.33 -0.43 -4.81
N ARG A 48 28.04 -0.38 -5.14
CA ARG A 48 27.39 0.78 -5.75
C ARG A 48 27.29 1.98 -4.80
N THR A 49 27.22 1.72 -3.50
CA THR A 49 27.08 2.76 -2.46
C THR A 49 28.07 2.55 -1.31
N GLN A 50 28.47 3.62 -0.65
CA GLN A 50 29.23 3.52 0.62
C GLN A 50 28.43 2.87 1.75
N LEU A 51 27.10 2.70 1.57
CA LEU A 51 26.24 2.00 2.51
C LEU A 51 26.54 0.50 2.57
N GLY A 52 27.00 -0.09 1.46
CA GLY A 52 27.38 -1.49 1.39
C GLY A 52 26.21 -2.49 1.32
N TRP A 53 24.98 -2.02 1.08
CA TRP A 53 23.83 -2.93 0.91
C TRP A 53 23.77 -3.47 -0.51
N ASP A 54 23.48 -4.75 -0.62
CA ASP A 54 23.12 -5.42 -1.86
C ASP A 54 21.60 -5.56 -2.03
N ALA A 55 21.14 -6.22 -3.09
CA ALA A 55 19.73 -6.42 -3.37
C ALA A 55 19.01 -7.26 -2.29
N ALA A 56 19.70 -8.23 -1.70
CA ALA A 56 19.17 -9.04 -0.60
C ALA A 56 19.00 -8.20 0.69
N GLY A 57 19.99 -7.36 1.00
CA GLY A 57 19.94 -6.41 2.11
C GLY A 57 18.83 -5.38 1.94
N TYR A 58 18.65 -4.84 0.71
CA TYR A 58 17.52 -3.94 0.42
C TYR A 58 16.17 -4.66 0.53
N GLY A 59 16.08 -5.92 0.07
CA GLY A 59 14.88 -6.75 0.24
C GLY A 59 14.53 -6.98 1.71
N LEU A 60 15.54 -7.26 2.54
CA LEU A 60 15.39 -7.36 3.99
C LEU A 60 14.84 -6.05 4.57
N TYR A 61 15.48 -4.92 4.27
CA TYR A 61 15.00 -3.60 4.70
C TYR A 61 13.54 -3.37 4.29
N ALA A 62 13.19 -3.56 3.02
CA ALA A 62 11.84 -3.33 2.51
C ALA A 62 10.79 -4.27 3.11
N SER A 63 11.18 -5.50 3.48
CA SER A 63 10.30 -6.47 4.14
C SER A 63 9.96 -6.06 5.58
N GLY A 64 10.84 -5.29 6.24
CA GLY A 64 10.69 -4.79 7.60
C GLY A 64 9.36 -4.08 7.85
N TYR A 65 8.85 -3.35 6.85
CA TYR A 65 7.54 -2.69 6.92
C TYR A 65 6.43 -3.63 7.43
N SER A 66 6.41 -4.87 6.98
CA SER A 66 5.34 -5.84 7.26
C SER A 66 5.57 -6.69 8.51
N VAL A 67 6.78 -6.71 9.09
CA VAL A 67 7.12 -7.63 10.19
C VAL A 67 6.23 -7.45 11.40
N LEU A 68 6.23 -6.25 12.00
CA LEU A 68 5.41 -6.01 13.19
C LEU A 68 3.91 -6.11 12.88
N CYS A 69 3.49 -5.80 11.66
CA CYS A 69 2.11 -5.96 11.22
C CYS A 69 1.67 -7.43 11.27
N VAL A 70 2.54 -8.34 10.81
CA VAL A 70 2.29 -9.80 10.81
C VAL A 70 2.33 -10.37 12.23
N PHE A 71 3.31 -9.96 13.04
CA PHE A 71 3.51 -10.51 14.38
C PHE A 71 2.70 -9.80 15.49
N GLY A 72 1.44 -9.48 15.19
CA GLY A 72 0.45 -9.04 16.18
C GLY A 72 0.32 -7.53 16.34
N GLY A 73 1.17 -6.73 15.70
CA GLY A 73 1.16 -5.27 15.82
C GLY A 73 -0.15 -4.63 15.35
N LEU A 74 -0.77 -5.15 14.27
CA LEU A 74 -2.07 -4.66 13.80
C LEU A 74 -3.18 -4.89 14.83
N VAL A 75 -3.19 -6.05 15.47
CA VAL A 75 -4.17 -6.39 16.52
C VAL A 75 -3.98 -5.49 17.74
N LEU A 76 -2.74 -5.37 18.21
CA LEU A 76 -2.43 -4.50 19.35
C LEU A 76 -2.75 -3.03 19.06
N GLY A 77 -2.40 -2.54 17.87
CA GLY A 77 -2.70 -1.18 17.44
C GLY A 77 -4.21 -0.92 17.33
N GLY A 78 -4.99 -1.88 16.83
CA GLY A 78 -6.45 -1.81 16.82
C GLY A 78 -7.03 -1.73 18.24
N ILE A 79 -6.56 -2.58 19.16
CA ILE A 79 -6.97 -2.55 20.58
C ILE A 79 -6.63 -1.19 21.23
N LEU A 80 -5.45 -0.65 20.96
CA LEU A 80 -5.06 0.66 21.47
C LEU A 80 -5.94 1.78 20.92
N LEU A 81 -6.28 1.75 19.62
CA LEU A 81 -7.24 2.68 19.01
C LEU A 81 -8.63 2.59 19.64
N ASP A 82 -9.09 1.39 19.98
CA ASP A 82 -10.40 1.18 20.59
C ASP A 82 -10.43 1.67 22.05
N ARG A 83 -9.36 1.39 22.83
CA ARG A 83 -9.29 1.74 24.26
C ARG A 83 -8.94 3.22 24.50
N TRP A 84 -7.97 3.76 23.77
CA TRP A 84 -7.47 5.12 24.00
C TRP A 84 -8.15 6.16 23.09
N GLY A 85 -8.81 5.68 22.03
CA GLY A 85 -9.39 6.53 21.01
C GLY A 85 -8.34 7.05 20.00
N VAL A 86 -8.87 7.70 18.96
CA VAL A 86 -8.07 8.13 17.81
C VAL A 86 -6.98 9.14 18.18
N ARG A 87 -7.24 10.08 19.12
CA ARG A 87 -6.27 11.13 19.45
C ARG A 87 -4.99 10.59 20.06
N PRO A 88 -4.99 9.94 21.24
CA PRO A 88 -3.76 9.46 21.87
C PRO A 88 -3.13 8.31 21.09
N ALA A 89 -3.90 7.31 20.68
CA ALA A 89 -3.38 6.19 19.92
C ALA A 89 -2.85 6.63 18.55
N GLY A 90 -3.61 7.43 17.79
CA GLY A 90 -3.16 7.96 16.51
C GLY A 90 -1.90 8.82 16.64
N SER A 91 -1.79 9.64 17.68
CA SER A 91 -0.56 10.42 17.95
C SER A 91 0.64 9.54 18.25
N LEU A 92 0.45 8.45 18.99
CA LEU A 92 1.51 7.46 19.23
C LEU A 92 2.01 6.87 17.90
N PHE A 93 1.10 6.42 17.03
CA PHE A 93 1.48 5.74 15.79
C PHE A 93 2.04 6.68 14.72
N VAL A 94 1.53 7.91 14.60
CA VAL A 94 2.15 8.95 13.75
C VAL A 94 3.54 9.33 14.29
N GLY A 95 3.71 9.41 15.60
CA GLY A 95 5.03 9.60 16.23
C GLY A 95 5.96 8.42 16.00
N LEU A 96 5.47 7.19 16.10
CA LEU A 96 6.23 5.96 15.85
C LEU A 96 6.70 5.87 14.39
N MET A 97 5.86 6.30 13.44
CA MET A 97 6.20 6.40 12.02
C MET A 97 7.41 7.35 11.81
N LEU A 98 7.39 8.54 12.43
CA LEU A 98 8.50 9.48 12.35
C LEU A 98 9.76 8.94 13.06
N ALA A 99 9.61 8.31 14.24
CA ALA A 99 10.73 7.72 14.96
C ALA A 99 11.41 6.59 14.18
N GLY A 100 10.60 5.71 13.55
CA GLY A 100 11.10 4.67 12.66
C GLY A 100 11.86 5.24 11.46
N ALA A 101 11.31 6.27 10.83
CA ALA A 101 11.97 6.97 9.73
C ALA A 101 13.28 7.64 10.15
N ALA A 102 13.34 8.21 11.37
CA ALA A 102 14.57 8.79 11.91
C ALA A 102 15.67 7.74 12.14
N LEU A 103 15.31 6.52 12.59
CA LEU A 103 16.25 5.40 12.69
C LEU A 103 16.77 4.98 11.32
N VAL A 104 15.90 4.92 10.31
CA VAL A 104 16.32 4.64 8.91
C VAL A 104 17.30 5.72 8.44
N LEU A 105 16.99 7.00 8.60
CA LEU A 105 17.91 8.08 8.22
C LEU A 105 19.26 8.00 8.96
N ARG A 106 19.23 7.70 10.26
CA ARG A 106 20.46 7.49 11.05
C ARG A 106 21.29 6.36 10.45
N ALA A 107 20.67 5.23 10.12
CA ALA A 107 21.34 4.09 9.50
C ALA A 107 21.98 4.46 8.15
N LEU A 108 21.25 5.17 7.29
CA LEU A 108 21.73 5.63 5.99
C LEU A 108 22.93 6.61 6.11
N ARG A 109 23.01 7.36 7.19
CA ARG A 109 24.10 8.32 7.44
C ARG A 109 25.29 7.69 8.15
N SER A 110 25.09 6.64 8.97
CA SER A 110 26.18 5.99 9.68
C SER A 110 26.97 5.02 8.81
N GLY A 111 26.31 4.34 7.88
CA GLY A 111 26.94 3.28 7.08
C GLY A 111 27.44 2.10 7.90
N GLY A 112 28.24 1.25 7.28
CA GLY A 112 28.89 0.11 7.93
C GLY A 112 27.93 -1.05 8.26
N GLU A 113 28.49 -2.09 8.90
CA GLU A 113 27.78 -3.37 9.16
C GLU A 113 26.52 -3.22 10.02
N GLY A 114 26.47 -2.23 10.93
CA GLY A 114 25.32 -1.95 11.77
C GLY A 114 24.19 -1.18 11.08
N SER A 115 24.41 -0.66 9.88
CA SER A 115 23.43 0.20 9.19
C SER A 115 22.17 -0.57 8.75
N LEU A 116 22.32 -1.78 8.21
CA LEU A 116 21.19 -2.58 7.75
C LEU A 116 20.28 -3.05 8.90
N PRO A 117 20.78 -3.63 9.99
CA PRO A 117 19.93 -3.96 11.15
C PRO A 117 19.20 -2.75 11.74
N LEU A 118 19.87 -1.59 11.82
CA LEU A 118 19.26 -0.37 12.33
C LEU A 118 18.15 0.14 11.40
N ALA A 119 18.40 0.13 10.09
CA ALA A 119 17.40 0.52 9.10
C ALA A 119 16.21 -0.45 9.09
N TYR A 120 16.45 -1.74 9.22
CA TYR A 120 15.43 -2.77 9.32
C TYR A 120 14.51 -2.54 10.53
N ALA A 121 15.11 -2.33 11.72
CA ALA A 121 14.35 -1.98 12.93
C ALA A 121 13.56 -0.68 12.76
N GLY A 122 14.16 0.34 12.13
CA GLY A 122 13.47 1.58 11.80
C GLY A 122 12.29 1.36 10.85
N CYS A 123 12.47 0.52 9.81
CA CYS A 123 11.41 0.18 8.87
C CYS A 123 10.27 -0.60 9.53
N MET A 124 10.57 -1.49 10.49
CA MET A 124 9.56 -2.21 11.29
C MET A 124 8.67 -1.24 12.08
N LEU A 125 9.27 -0.29 12.79
CA LEU A 125 8.53 0.72 13.55
C LEU A 125 7.73 1.64 12.64
N PHE A 126 8.35 2.08 11.53
CA PHE A 126 7.70 2.90 10.52
C PHE A 126 6.46 2.19 9.93
N GLY A 127 6.57 0.93 9.53
CA GLY A 127 5.48 0.17 8.93
C GLY A 127 4.29 0.00 9.87
N LEU A 128 4.55 -0.38 11.13
CA LEU A 128 3.50 -0.47 12.15
C LEU A 128 2.84 0.90 12.39
N GLY A 129 3.65 1.96 12.50
CA GLY A 129 3.17 3.33 12.66
C GLY A 129 2.25 3.74 11.50
N SER A 130 2.67 3.47 10.27
CA SER A 130 1.95 3.79 9.03
C SER A 130 0.57 3.10 8.95
N GLU A 131 0.52 1.80 9.18
CA GLU A 131 -0.72 1.01 9.08
C GLU A 131 -1.76 1.44 10.11
N ILE A 132 -1.34 1.64 11.36
CA ILE A 132 -2.27 2.06 12.42
C ILE A 132 -2.66 3.54 12.29
N ALA A 133 -1.73 4.41 11.88
CA ALA A 133 -2.05 5.80 11.55
C ALA A 133 -3.08 5.89 10.43
N GLY A 134 -2.97 5.04 9.38
CA GLY A 134 -3.96 4.95 8.30
C GLY A 134 -5.35 4.58 8.81
N THR A 135 -5.44 3.63 9.75
CA THR A 135 -6.68 3.25 10.42
C THR A 135 -7.25 4.42 11.24
N ALA A 136 -6.40 5.13 11.99
CA ALA A 136 -6.80 6.32 12.76
C ALA A 136 -7.33 7.44 11.86
N VAL A 137 -6.68 7.69 10.71
CA VAL A 137 -7.13 8.65 9.69
C VAL A 137 -8.50 8.26 9.15
N THR A 138 -8.70 7.00 8.76
CA THR A 138 -9.98 6.50 8.24
C THR A 138 -11.12 6.68 9.26
N ARG A 139 -10.88 6.32 10.53
CA ARG A 139 -11.85 6.53 11.61
C ARG A 139 -12.17 8.01 11.83
N SER A 140 -11.15 8.87 11.73
CA SER A 140 -11.33 10.33 11.85
C SER A 140 -12.20 10.88 10.74
N ILE A 141 -11.96 10.46 9.48
CA ILE A 141 -12.76 10.86 8.33
C ILE A 141 -14.21 10.39 8.51
N ALA A 142 -14.43 9.14 8.95
CA ALA A 142 -15.77 8.61 9.22
C ALA A 142 -16.53 9.45 10.27
N LYS A 143 -15.84 9.89 11.33
CA LYS A 143 -16.41 10.77 12.37
C LYS A 143 -16.79 12.15 11.82
N TRP A 144 -15.85 12.80 11.12
CA TRP A 144 -16.01 14.19 10.68
C TRP A 144 -16.97 14.35 9.49
N PHE A 145 -17.10 13.33 8.65
CA PHE A 145 -17.95 13.32 7.46
C PHE A 145 -19.21 12.44 7.62
N ARG A 146 -19.58 12.10 8.85
CA ARG A 146 -20.75 11.24 9.14
C ARG A 146 -22.04 11.73 8.44
N ASP A 147 -22.27 13.04 8.46
CA ASP A 147 -23.45 13.68 7.84
C ASP A 147 -23.11 14.32 6.47
N GLY A 148 -21.96 14.00 5.90
CA GLY A 148 -21.42 14.63 4.69
C GLY A 148 -21.01 13.63 3.59
N PRO A 149 -20.18 14.07 2.64
CA PRO A 149 -19.69 13.22 1.55
C PRO A 149 -18.53 12.32 2.01
N MET A 150 -18.80 11.38 2.92
CA MET A 150 -17.79 10.50 3.55
C MET A 150 -17.01 9.67 2.52
N ALA A 151 -17.72 9.06 1.56
CA ALA A 151 -17.06 8.24 0.52
C ALA A 151 -16.10 9.08 -0.33
N PHE A 152 -16.49 10.33 -0.68
CA PHE A 152 -15.62 11.24 -1.40
C PHE A 152 -14.38 11.62 -0.58
N ALA A 153 -14.54 11.93 0.71
CA ALA A 153 -13.42 12.28 1.59
C ALA A 153 -12.44 11.12 1.78
N MET A 154 -12.95 9.88 1.93
CA MET A 154 -12.11 8.67 1.98
C MET A 154 -11.38 8.41 0.66
N GLY A 155 -12.08 8.55 -0.47
CA GLY A 155 -11.48 8.42 -1.80
C GLY A 155 -10.40 9.47 -2.06
N LEU A 156 -10.64 10.73 -1.67
CA LEU A 156 -9.67 11.81 -1.79
C LEU A 156 -8.42 11.57 -0.92
N GLN A 157 -8.61 11.10 0.32
CA GLN A 157 -7.50 10.72 1.19
C GLN A 157 -6.64 9.64 0.56
N LEU A 158 -7.24 8.58 0.03
CA LEU A 158 -6.51 7.50 -0.62
C LEU A 158 -5.80 7.98 -1.89
N ALA A 159 -6.42 8.82 -2.70
CA ALA A 159 -5.82 9.41 -3.89
C ALA A 159 -4.57 10.24 -3.53
N ILE A 160 -4.67 11.11 -2.51
CA ILE A 160 -3.54 11.93 -2.06
C ILE A 160 -2.42 11.05 -1.48
N ALA A 161 -2.72 10.00 -0.72
CA ALA A 161 -1.73 9.05 -0.25
C ALA A 161 -0.98 8.40 -1.44
N ARG A 162 -1.69 7.95 -2.48
CA ARG A 162 -1.09 7.38 -3.71
C ARG A 162 -0.22 8.39 -4.47
N LEU A 163 -0.57 9.68 -4.44
CA LEU A 163 0.30 10.73 -4.97
C LEU A 163 1.62 10.84 -4.21
N GLY A 164 1.67 10.50 -2.92
CA GLY A 164 2.92 10.36 -2.15
C GLY A 164 3.87 9.33 -2.77
N THR A 165 3.37 8.14 -3.12
CA THR A 165 4.13 7.14 -3.88
C THR A 165 4.60 7.70 -5.23
N ALA A 166 3.70 8.30 -6.02
CA ALA A 166 4.07 8.85 -7.33
C ALA A 166 5.17 9.92 -7.21
N PHE A 167 5.05 10.79 -6.21
CA PHE A 167 6.05 11.82 -5.91
C PHE A 167 7.42 11.21 -5.55
N ALA A 168 7.44 10.15 -4.73
CA ALA A 168 8.66 9.41 -4.40
C ALA A 168 9.33 8.84 -5.65
N LEU A 169 8.56 8.17 -6.51
CA LEU A 169 9.07 7.50 -7.71
C LEU A 169 9.66 8.48 -8.73
N VAL A 170 9.06 9.65 -8.91
CA VAL A 170 9.50 10.67 -9.86
C VAL A 170 10.65 11.51 -9.32
N LEU A 171 10.64 11.80 -8.02
CA LEU A 171 11.59 12.73 -7.42
C LEU A 171 12.89 12.04 -6.98
N ALA A 172 12.86 10.79 -6.52
CA ALA A 172 14.06 10.12 -6.02
C ALA A 172 15.20 10.07 -7.06
N PRO A 173 14.98 9.76 -8.36
CA PRO A 173 16.04 9.79 -9.37
C PRO A 173 16.65 11.17 -9.61
N ARG A 174 15.91 12.25 -9.32
CA ARG A 174 16.41 13.63 -9.40
C ARG A 174 17.24 14.02 -8.18
N LEU A 175 16.91 13.48 -7.01
CA LEU A 175 17.67 13.68 -5.77
C LEU A 175 18.99 12.90 -5.79
N VAL A 176 18.97 11.70 -6.40
CA VAL A 176 20.13 10.83 -6.55
C VAL A 176 20.35 10.59 -8.04
N ARG A 177 21.06 11.51 -8.70
CA ARG A 177 21.28 11.46 -10.14
C ARG A 177 22.11 10.24 -10.54
N GLN A 178 21.62 9.48 -11.50
CA GLN A 178 22.33 8.33 -12.04
C GLN A 178 23.61 8.77 -12.75
N GLN A 179 24.73 8.15 -12.36
CA GLN A 179 26.05 8.40 -12.97
C GLN A 179 26.76 7.05 -13.18
N ALA A 180 27.29 6.85 -14.39
CA ALA A 180 28.02 5.63 -14.71
C ALA A 180 29.34 5.56 -13.92
N GLY A 181 29.63 4.41 -13.31
CA GLY A 181 30.86 4.18 -12.55
C GLY A 181 30.97 4.96 -11.22
N HIS A 182 29.94 5.73 -10.83
CA HIS A 182 29.95 6.46 -9.57
C HIS A 182 29.60 5.57 -8.37
N VAL A 183 30.39 5.68 -7.31
CA VAL A 183 30.08 5.08 -6.00
C VAL A 183 29.37 6.13 -5.15
N TYR A 184 28.09 5.90 -4.86
CA TYR A 184 27.26 6.87 -4.14
C TYR A 184 27.66 6.98 -2.67
N THR A 185 27.86 8.20 -2.22
CA THR A 185 28.15 8.49 -0.82
C THR A 185 26.94 8.25 0.09
N LEU A 186 27.17 8.11 1.41
CA LEU A 186 26.09 8.00 2.40
C LEU A 186 25.15 9.21 2.34
N ALA A 187 25.70 10.41 2.13
CA ALA A 187 24.91 11.64 2.04
C ALA A 187 23.99 11.65 0.80
N GLU A 188 24.46 11.18 -0.35
CA GLU A 188 23.67 11.08 -1.57
C GLU A 188 22.55 10.06 -1.43
N THR A 189 22.87 8.87 -0.92
CA THR A 189 21.90 7.79 -0.69
C THR A 189 20.82 8.20 0.33
N ALA A 190 21.16 9.05 1.30
CA ALA A 190 20.23 9.53 2.31
C ALA A 190 19.30 10.68 1.86
N ARG A 191 19.55 11.35 0.71
CA ARG A 191 18.76 12.53 0.28
C ARG A 191 17.25 12.26 0.23
N PRO A 192 16.73 11.15 -0.35
CA PRO A 192 15.31 10.87 -0.36
C PRO A 192 14.72 10.72 1.04
N ALA A 193 15.46 10.11 1.97
CA ALA A 193 15.04 9.94 3.35
C ALA A 193 15.01 11.27 4.13
N VAL A 194 15.95 12.19 3.85
CA VAL A 194 15.94 13.54 4.44
C VAL A 194 14.66 14.29 4.08
N LEU A 195 14.28 14.27 2.80
CA LEU A 195 13.03 14.87 2.35
C LEU A 195 11.83 14.17 3.00
N GLY A 196 11.84 12.82 3.04
CA GLY A 196 10.77 12.03 3.64
C GLY A 196 10.56 12.36 5.12
N ILE A 197 11.62 12.56 5.89
CA ILE A 197 11.52 13.01 7.29
C ILE A 197 10.93 14.40 7.40
N GLY A 198 11.31 15.32 6.50
CA GLY A 198 10.70 16.65 6.46
C GLY A 198 9.18 16.58 6.23
N LEU A 199 8.74 15.74 5.30
CA LEU A 199 7.32 15.50 5.03
C LEU A 199 6.60 14.83 6.22
N LEU A 200 7.23 13.85 6.87
CA LEU A 200 6.68 13.19 8.05
C LEU A 200 6.59 14.12 9.25
N ALA A 201 7.58 14.99 9.45
CA ALA A 201 7.55 16.01 10.50
C ALA A 201 6.42 17.02 10.25
N LEU A 202 6.24 17.49 9.02
CA LEU A 202 5.08 18.29 8.63
C LEU A 202 3.77 17.53 8.90
N GLY A 203 3.73 16.26 8.55
CA GLY A 203 2.59 15.37 8.83
C GLY A 203 2.28 15.29 10.32
N LEU A 204 3.27 15.16 11.19
CA LEU A 204 3.10 15.14 12.64
C LEU A 204 2.55 16.49 13.17
N VAL A 205 3.06 17.61 12.66
CA VAL A 205 2.55 18.95 13.03
C VAL A 205 1.08 19.09 12.63
N LEU A 206 0.72 18.69 11.41
CA LEU A 206 -0.68 18.76 10.95
C LEU A 206 -1.57 17.76 11.69
N TRP A 207 -1.06 16.59 12.06
CA TRP A 207 -1.78 15.68 12.96
C TRP A 207 -2.06 16.33 14.32
N ALA A 208 -1.09 17.05 14.92
CA ALA A 208 -1.30 17.77 16.17
C ALA A 208 -2.38 18.88 16.03
N VAL A 209 -2.38 19.59 14.90
CA VAL A 209 -3.44 20.55 14.56
C VAL A 209 -4.81 19.85 14.48
N PHE A 210 -4.87 18.70 13.78
CA PHE A 210 -6.10 17.90 13.73
C PHE A 210 -6.57 17.48 15.12
N VAL A 211 -5.70 17.00 15.99
CA VAL A 211 -6.04 16.61 17.39
C VAL A 211 -6.63 17.78 18.15
N ALA A 212 -6.07 18.98 18.00
CA ALA A 212 -6.61 20.20 18.63
C ALA A 212 -8.00 20.58 18.08
N LEU A 213 -8.20 20.46 16.76
CA LEU A 213 -9.50 20.70 16.13
C LEU A 213 -10.55 19.68 16.59
N ASP A 214 -10.18 18.40 16.63
CA ASP A 214 -11.06 17.30 17.05
C ASP A 214 -11.46 17.45 18.52
N ALA A 215 -10.52 17.83 19.39
CA ALA A 215 -10.83 18.11 20.80
C ALA A 215 -11.78 19.30 20.97
N ARG A 216 -11.64 20.36 20.16
CA ARG A 216 -12.57 21.50 20.17
C ARG A 216 -13.96 21.13 19.65
N GLN A 217 -14.02 20.27 18.64
CA GLN A 217 -15.28 19.77 18.09
C GLN A 217 -16.07 19.00 19.15
N ASP A 218 -15.44 18.06 19.86
CA ASP A 218 -16.10 17.24 20.89
C ASP A 218 -16.64 18.08 22.05
N ARG A 219 -15.92 19.13 22.46
CA ARG A 219 -16.41 20.08 23.49
C ARG A 219 -17.66 20.85 23.07
N ARG A 220 -17.84 21.08 21.75
CA ARG A 220 -19.00 21.79 21.19
C ARG A 220 -20.21 20.89 20.97
N THR A 221 -20.01 19.58 20.80
CA THR A 221 -21.04 18.62 20.40
C THR A 221 -21.60 17.84 21.59
N SER A 222 -21.39 18.26 22.84
CA SER A 222 -21.86 17.61 24.09
C SER A 222 -22.43 16.21 23.87
N ALA A 223 -21.67 15.17 24.24
CA ALA A 223 -22.08 13.78 24.26
C ALA A 223 -22.49 13.20 22.89
N ALA A 224 -21.53 12.93 22.04
CA ALA A 224 -21.74 11.93 21.01
C ALA A 224 -21.51 10.55 21.62
N ALA A 225 -22.55 9.70 21.53
CA ALA A 225 -22.51 8.30 21.90
C ALA A 225 -21.22 7.65 21.41
N ALA A 226 -20.51 6.99 22.33
CA ALA A 226 -19.45 6.09 21.98
C ALA A 226 -20.00 5.10 20.95
N THR A 227 -19.43 5.08 19.76
CA THR A 227 -19.68 4.01 18.81
C THR A 227 -19.12 2.77 19.51
N GLU A 228 -19.98 1.87 19.93
CA GLU A 228 -19.58 0.58 20.45
C GLU A 228 -18.72 -0.09 19.36
N GLY A 229 -17.41 -0.05 19.55
CA GLY A 229 -16.47 -0.77 18.70
C GLY A 229 -16.78 -2.27 18.85
N GLU A 230 -16.96 -2.95 17.74
CA GLU A 230 -17.11 -4.41 17.75
C GLU A 230 -15.91 -5.00 18.51
N THR A 231 -16.19 -5.61 19.67
CA THR A 231 -15.13 -6.23 20.47
C THR A 231 -14.60 -7.44 19.73
N PHE A 232 -13.32 -7.41 19.38
CA PHE A 232 -12.60 -8.56 18.80
C PHE A 232 -12.78 -9.81 19.66
N ARG A 233 -13.30 -10.88 19.07
CA ARG A 233 -13.48 -12.18 19.74
C ARG A 233 -12.67 -13.24 19.00
N LEU A 234 -11.86 -13.99 19.72
CA LEU A 234 -11.04 -15.07 19.15
C LEU A 234 -11.89 -16.12 18.38
N ARG A 235 -13.14 -16.33 18.80
CA ARG A 235 -14.09 -17.21 18.12
C ARG A 235 -14.43 -16.72 16.70
N ASP A 236 -14.44 -15.41 16.49
CA ASP A 236 -14.74 -14.82 15.18
C ASP A 236 -13.62 -15.10 14.19
N VAL A 237 -12.37 -15.11 14.66
CA VAL A 237 -11.20 -15.52 13.87
C VAL A 237 -11.35 -16.95 13.36
N LEU A 238 -11.69 -17.89 14.25
CA LEU A 238 -11.87 -19.30 13.87
C LEU A 238 -13.03 -19.48 12.87
N THR A 239 -14.10 -18.69 13.01
CA THR A 239 -15.22 -18.70 12.07
C THR A 239 -14.79 -18.25 10.66
N VAL A 240 -13.98 -17.17 10.56
CA VAL A 240 -13.48 -16.68 9.29
C VAL A 240 -12.46 -17.65 8.67
N LEU A 241 -11.53 -18.18 9.46
CA LEU A 241 -10.53 -19.16 8.99
C LEU A 241 -11.16 -20.49 8.54
N GLY A 242 -12.34 -20.86 9.07
CA GLY A 242 -13.13 -22.00 8.59
C GLY A 242 -13.83 -21.79 7.25
N ASN A 243 -13.88 -20.55 6.75
CA ASN A 243 -14.57 -20.23 5.51
C ASN A 243 -13.67 -20.43 4.28
N LYS A 244 -14.00 -21.37 3.41
CA LYS A 244 -13.24 -21.65 2.18
C LYS A 244 -13.18 -20.45 1.21
N HIS A 245 -14.20 -19.61 1.17
CA HIS A 245 -14.25 -18.43 0.30
C HIS A 245 -13.29 -17.34 0.79
N PHE A 246 -13.08 -17.25 2.12
CA PHE A 246 -12.04 -16.39 2.70
C PHE A 246 -10.64 -16.76 2.18
N TRP A 247 -10.32 -18.07 2.16
CA TRP A 247 -9.01 -18.51 1.67
C TRP A 247 -8.80 -18.27 0.19
N LEU A 248 -9.82 -18.44 -0.66
CA LEU A 248 -9.72 -18.12 -2.09
C LEU A 248 -9.50 -16.63 -2.31
N LEU A 249 -10.26 -15.77 -1.61
CA LEU A 249 -10.12 -14.32 -1.70
C LEU A 249 -8.78 -13.85 -1.10
N GLY A 250 -8.39 -14.38 0.06
CA GLY A 250 -7.12 -14.08 0.72
C GLY A 250 -5.91 -14.52 -0.12
N LEU A 251 -5.95 -15.70 -0.72
CA LEU A 251 -4.89 -16.19 -1.60
C LEU A 251 -4.77 -15.33 -2.86
N LEU A 252 -5.89 -14.97 -3.49
CA LEU A 252 -5.88 -14.03 -4.61
C LEU A 252 -5.26 -12.69 -4.20
N CYS A 253 -5.65 -12.16 -3.03
CA CYS A 253 -5.10 -10.93 -2.49
C CYS A 253 -3.57 -11.01 -2.32
N VAL A 254 -3.07 -12.05 -1.66
CA VAL A 254 -1.63 -12.26 -1.45
C VAL A 254 -0.86 -12.33 -2.77
N LEU A 255 -1.27 -13.22 -3.66
CA LEU A 255 -0.55 -13.48 -4.92
C LEU A 255 -0.52 -12.23 -5.80
N PHE A 256 -1.67 -11.57 -5.93
CA PHE A 256 -1.81 -10.37 -6.76
C PHE A 256 -1.04 -9.17 -6.18
N TYR A 257 -1.25 -8.84 -4.89
CA TYR A 257 -0.56 -7.69 -4.30
C TYR A 257 0.94 -7.93 -4.15
N SER A 258 1.37 -9.16 -3.86
CA SER A 258 2.80 -9.47 -3.75
C SER A 258 3.53 -9.33 -5.09
N SER A 259 2.91 -9.67 -6.23
CA SER A 259 3.52 -9.48 -7.54
C SER A 259 3.75 -7.99 -7.84
N ILE A 260 2.79 -7.12 -7.53
CA ILE A 260 2.85 -5.69 -7.90
C ILE A 260 3.66 -4.87 -6.89
N VAL A 261 3.39 -5.05 -5.59
CA VAL A 261 4.03 -4.22 -4.56
C VAL A 261 5.49 -4.58 -4.36
N ALA A 262 5.84 -5.89 -4.43
CA ALA A 262 7.24 -6.28 -4.38
C ALA A 262 7.98 -5.87 -5.65
N PHE A 263 7.41 -6.06 -6.85
CA PHE A 263 7.94 -5.53 -8.10
C PHE A 263 8.26 -4.03 -7.99
N LYS A 264 7.29 -3.23 -7.52
CA LYS A 264 7.47 -1.77 -7.38
C LYS A 264 8.72 -1.43 -6.56
N LYS A 265 9.03 -2.18 -5.50
CA LYS A 265 10.22 -1.93 -4.67
C LYS A 265 11.54 -2.12 -5.44
N PHE A 266 11.58 -3.01 -6.41
CA PHE A 266 12.76 -3.32 -7.21
C PHE A 266 12.69 -2.78 -8.64
N ALA A 267 11.70 -1.95 -8.96
CA ALA A 267 11.41 -1.52 -10.31
C ALA A 267 12.60 -0.81 -10.99
N GLY A 268 13.35 0.01 -10.25
CA GLY A 268 14.56 0.65 -10.80
C GLY A 268 15.62 -0.38 -11.20
N ALA A 269 15.89 -1.37 -10.36
CA ALA A 269 16.88 -2.43 -10.61
C ALA A 269 16.45 -3.40 -11.74
N ILE A 270 15.16 -3.47 -12.03
CA ILE A 270 14.62 -4.34 -13.10
C ILE A 270 14.53 -3.58 -14.43
N LEU A 271 13.90 -2.40 -14.44
CA LEU A 271 13.57 -1.68 -15.68
C LEU A 271 14.78 -1.01 -16.33
N ILE A 272 15.69 -0.46 -15.52
CA ILE A 272 16.85 0.26 -16.03
C ILE A 272 17.75 -0.65 -16.88
N PRO A 273 18.26 -1.78 -16.37
CA PRO A 273 19.09 -2.67 -17.16
C PRO A 273 18.31 -3.38 -18.27
N ARG A 274 17.04 -3.73 -18.02
CA ARG A 274 16.22 -4.47 -18.99
C ARG A 274 15.96 -3.69 -20.27
N PHE A 275 15.69 -2.39 -20.17
CA PHE A 275 15.30 -1.55 -21.30
C PHE A 275 16.33 -0.48 -21.65
N GLY A 276 17.47 -0.40 -20.96
CA GLY A 276 18.51 0.57 -21.21
C GLY A 276 18.05 2.03 -21.00
N ILE A 277 17.14 2.26 -20.05
CA ILE A 277 16.53 3.57 -19.81
C ILE A 277 17.17 4.29 -18.62
N PRO A 278 17.18 5.64 -18.61
CA PRO A 278 17.60 6.40 -17.43
C PRO A 278 16.68 6.18 -16.23
N ALA A 279 17.22 6.34 -15.01
CA ALA A 279 16.46 6.20 -13.77
C ALA A 279 15.25 7.14 -13.68
N GLU A 280 15.34 8.35 -14.26
CA GLU A 280 14.21 9.27 -14.33
C GLU A 280 13.06 8.71 -15.18
N THR A 281 13.38 8.09 -16.31
CA THR A 281 12.38 7.43 -17.17
C THR A 281 11.75 6.24 -16.45
N ALA A 282 12.56 5.41 -15.77
CA ALA A 282 12.05 4.30 -14.97
C ALA A 282 11.12 4.79 -13.84
N GLY A 283 11.49 5.89 -13.16
CA GLY A 283 10.64 6.52 -12.15
C GLY A 283 9.27 6.96 -12.69
N TRP A 284 9.25 7.61 -13.86
CA TRP A 284 8.00 7.97 -14.54
C TRP A 284 7.17 6.74 -14.94
N MET A 285 7.80 5.71 -15.50
CA MET A 285 7.13 4.47 -15.87
C MET A 285 6.43 3.83 -14.66
N VAL A 286 7.15 3.66 -13.55
CA VAL A 286 6.59 3.04 -12.35
C VAL A 286 5.52 3.92 -11.70
N SER A 287 5.64 5.25 -11.79
CA SER A 287 4.64 6.18 -11.28
C SER A 287 3.27 6.05 -11.97
N MET A 288 3.21 5.44 -13.16
CA MET A 288 1.94 5.09 -13.80
C MET A 288 1.06 4.18 -12.91
N LEU A 289 1.65 3.36 -12.04
CA LEU A 289 0.91 2.48 -11.13
C LEU A 289 0.07 3.29 -10.11
N PRO A 290 0.64 4.18 -9.27
CA PRO A 290 -0.16 5.00 -8.38
C PRO A 290 -1.08 5.97 -9.12
N PHE A 291 -0.66 6.58 -10.24
CA PHE A 291 -1.53 7.44 -11.04
C PHE A 291 -2.74 6.69 -11.60
N SER A 292 -2.55 5.47 -12.11
CA SER A 292 -3.66 4.66 -12.60
C SER A 292 -4.68 4.37 -11.49
N THR A 293 -4.23 4.08 -10.26
CA THR A 293 -5.16 3.84 -9.15
C THR A 293 -5.95 5.09 -8.77
N VAL A 294 -5.34 6.28 -8.82
CA VAL A 294 -6.05 7.55 -8.56
C VAL A 294 -7.18 7.78 -9.57
N VAL A 295 -6.91 7.51 -10.85
CA VAL A 295 -7.86 7.78 -11.96
C VAL A 295 -8.83 6.62 -12.16
N PHE A 296 -8.31 5.40 -12.29
CA PHE A 296 -9.12 4.25 -12.76
C PHE A 296 -9.78 3.47 -11.63
N ALA A 297 -9.29 3.50 -10.36
CA ALA A 297 -9.96 2.75 -9.31
C ALA A 297 -11.39 3.25 -9.05
N PRO A 298 -11.69 4.56 -9.01
CA PRO A 298 -13.07 5.04 -8.93
C PRO A 298 -13.92 4.65 -10.14
N LEU A 299 -13.35 4.72 -11.36
CA LEU A 299 -14.05 4.37 -12.59
C LEU A 299 -14.40 2.87 -12.64
N PHE A 300 -13.44 2.03 -12.28
CA PHE A 300 -13.67 0.59 -12.22
C PHE A 300 -14.60 0.20 -11.07
N GLY A 301 -14.53 0.90 -9.93
CA GLY A 301 -15.51 0.74 -8.85
C GLY A 301 -16.93 0.98 -9.34
N MET A 302 -17.19 2.10 -10.02
CA MET A 302 -18.49 2.39 -10.62
C MET A 302 -18.90 1.35 -11.67
N LEU A 303 -17.95 0.85 -12.47
CA LEU A 303 -18.20 -0.17 -13.47
C LEU A 303 -18.61 -1.51 -12.81
N VAL A 304 -17.89 -1.93 -11.78
CA VAL A 304 -18.19 -3.14 -10.99
C VAL A 304 -19.55 -3.01 -10.30
N ASP A 305 -19.85 -1.86 -9.70
CA ASP A 305 -21.13 -1.63 -9.01
C ASP A 305 -22.31 -1.70 -9.98
N ARG A 306 -22.18 -1.13 -11.18
CA ARG A 306 -23.26 -1.11 -12.18
C ARG A 306 -23.45 -2.44 -12.89
N THR A 307 -22.36 -3.11 -13.25
CA THR A 307 -22.42 -4.33 -14.08
C THR A 307 -22.50 -5.60 -13.24
N GLY A 308 -22.13 -5.54 -11.95
CA GLY A 308 -21.82 -6.71 -11.18
C GLY A 308 -20.61 -7.43 -11.76
N ARG A 309 -20.64 -8.76 -11.77
CA ARG A 309 -19.60 -9.63 -12.35
C ARG A 309 -18.22 -9.44 -11.69
N GLY A 310 -18.20 -9.17 -10.36
CA GLY A 310 -16.97 -8.87 -9.61
C GLY A 310 -15.86 -9.87 -9.85
N THR A 311 -16.18 -11.17 -9.85
CA THR A 311 -15.19 -12.23 -10.07
C THR A 311 -14.58 -12.20 -11.47
N ARG A 312 -15.36 -11.85 -12.50
CA ARG A 312 -14.86 -11.72 -13.89
C ARG A 312 -13.94 -10.53 -14.06
N TRP A 313 -14.21 -9.42 -13.36
CA TRP A 313 -13.31 -8.26 -13.33
C TRP A 313 -11.99 -8.59 -12.61
N MET A 314 -12.01 -9.41 -11.56
CA MET A 314 -10.78 -9.92 -10.93
C MET A 314 -9.96 -10.78 -11.90
N VAL A 315 -10.61 -11.65 -12.67
CA VAL A 315 -9.93 -12.46 -13.71
C VAL A 315 -9.29 -11.56 -14.76
N LEU A 316 -10.01 -10.57 -15.28
CA LEU A 316 -9.45 -9.64 -16.27
C LEU A 316 -8.23 -8.89 -15.71
N GLY A 317 -8.32 -8.38 -14.47
CA GLY A 317 -7.20 -7.70 -13.83
C GLY A 317 -6.00 -8.60 -13.59
N ALA A 318 -6.22 -9.88 -13.23
CA ALA A 318 -5.15 -10.87 -13.10
C ALA A 318 -4.50 -11.22 -14.45
N VAL A 319 -5.29 -11.30 -15.55
CA VAL A 319 -4.76 -11.47 -16.92
C VAL A 319 -3.88 -10.27 -17.31
N LEU A 320 -4.32 -9.05 -17.03
CA LEU A 320 -3.52 -7.84 -17.33
C LEU A 320 -2.20 -7.82 -16.54
N ALA A 321 -2.23 -8.19 -15.25
CA ALA A 321 -1.02 -8.29 -14.44
C ALA A 321 -0.06 -9.38 -14.96
N LEU A 322 -0.60 -10.55 -15.32
CA LEU A 322 0.18 -11.63 -15.93
C LEU A 322 0.81 -11.19 -17.25
N ALA A 323 0.04 -10.54 -18.13
CA ALA A 323 0.54 -10.02 -19.39
C ALA A 323 1.65 -8.98 -19.19
N ALA A 324 1.52 -8.11 -18.18
CA ALA A 324 2.53 -7.12 -17.83
C ALA A 324 3.86 -7.78 -17.42
N HIS A 325 3.84 -8.70 -16.46
CA HIS A 325 5.05 -9.39 -16.01
C HIS A 325 5.65 -10.30 -17.10
N ALA A 326 4.80 -10.94 -17.92
CA ALA A 326 5.27 -11.68 -19.09
C ALA A 326 5.98 -10.76 -20.12
N LEU A 327 5.47 -9.55 -20.36
CA LEU A 327 6.19 -8.57 -21.20
C LEU A 327 7.51 -8.14 -20.57
N LEU A 328 7.54 -7.88 -19.26
CA LEU A 328 8.79 -7.54 -18.57
C LEU A 328 9.82 -8.68 -18.63
N ALA A 329 9.38 -9.94 -18.55
CA ALA A 329 10.27 -11.09 -18.63
C ALA A 329 10.75 -11.40 -20.07
N PHE A 330 9.84 -11.42 -21.05
CA PHE A 330 10.10 -12.04 -22.36
C PHE A 330 10.18 -11.06 -23.53
N ALA A 331 9.77 -9.79 -23.37
CA ALA A 331 9.87 -8.81 -24.45
C ALA A 331 11.35 -8.52 -24.82
N PRO A 332 11.62 -8.06 -26.06
CA PRO A 332 12.96 -7.69 -26.48
C PRO A 332 13.62 -6.66 -25.55
N GLN A 333 14.89 -6.90 -25.18
CA GLN A 333 15.67 -6.00 -24.36
C GLN A 333 16.00 -4.70 -25.12
N GLY A 334 16.22 -3.60 -24.38
CA GLY A 334 16.60 -2.33 -24.99
C GLY A 334 15.46 -1.60 -25.73
N VAL A 335 14.22 -2.08 -25.68
CA VAL A 335 13.05 -1.44 -26.32
C VAL A 335 12.10 -0.93 -25.27
N PRO A 336 12.18 0.38 -24.89
CA PRO A 336 11.40 0.97 -23.80
C PRO A 336 9.87 0.87 -23.97
N PHE A 337 9.38 0.80 -25.20
CA PHE A 337 7.95 0.65 -25.51
C PHE A 337 7.29 -0.50 -24.75
N TRP A 338 7.95 -1.66 -24.65
CA TRP A 338 7.42 -2.82 -23.95
C TRP A 338 7.32 -2.61 -22.44
N GLY A 339 8.28 -1.87 -21.87
CA GLY A 339 8.21 -1.46 -20.47
C GLY A 339 7.02 -0.54 -20.18
N PHE A 340 6.79 0.48 -21.04
CA PHE A 340 5.62 1.36 -20.93
C PHE A 340 4.31 0.58 -21.07
N LEU A 341 4.19 -0.32 -22.06
CA LEU A 341 3.01 -1.14 -22.26
C LEU A 341 2.74 -2.04 -21.05
N ALA A 342 3.80 -2.65 -20.49
CA ALA A 342 3.69 -3.45 -19.27
C ALA A 342 3.15 -2.60 -18.09
N MET A 343 3.65 -1.37 -17.91
CA MET A 343 3.17 -0.48 -16.85
C MET A 343 1.70 -0.08 -17.04
N VAL A 344 1.24 0.12 -18.29
CA VAL A 344 -0.17 0.35 -18.58
C VAL A 344 -1.03 -0.84 -18.16
N PHE A 345 -0.65 -2.06 -18.56
CA PHE A 345 -1.39 -3.27 -18.19
C PHE A 345 -1.38 -3.50 -16.68
N LEU A 346 -0.22 -3.32 -16.04
CA LEU A 346 -0.08 -3.48 -14.60
C LEU A 346 -0.90 -2.43 -13.84
N GLY A 347 -0.92 -1.19 -14.32
CA GLY A 347 -1.71 -0.10 -13.74
C GLY A 347 -3.22 -0.35 -13.82
N PHE A 348 -3.71 -0.84 -14.97
CA PHE A 348 -5.12 -1.23 -15.10
C PHE A 348 -5.45 -2.42 -14.19
N GLY A 349 -4.61 -3.48 -14.17
CA GLY A 349 -4.79 -4.61 -13.25
C GLY A 349 -4.82 -4.17 -11.79
N TYR A 350 -3.87 -3.31 -11.39
CA TYR A 350 -3.74 -2.80 -10.02
C TYR A 350 -4.89 -1.88 -9.59
N SER A 351 -5.63 -1.31 -10.54
CA SER A 351 -6.84 -0.54 -10.27
C SER A 351 -8.09 -1.41 -10.26
N LEU A 352 -8.18 -2.40 -11.15
CA LEU A 352 -9.36 -3.21 -11.39
C LEU A 352 -9.57 -4.30 -10.33
N VAL A 353 -8.52 -5.06 -10.00
CA VAL A 353 -8.66 -6.16 -9.02
C VAL A 353 -9.11 -5.64 -7.66
N PRO A 354 -8.50 -4.61 -7.05
CA PRO A 354 -8.98 -4.08 -5.77
C PRO A 354 -10.40 -3.55 -5.83
N ALA A 355 -10.80 -2.91 -6.94
CA ALA A 355 -12.16 -2.40 -7.14
C ALA A 355 -13.24 -3.49 -7.09
N ALA A 356 -12.89 -4.74 -7.43
CA ALA A 356 -13.78 -5.88 -7.35
C ALA A 356 -13.58 -6.74 -6.09
N LEU A 357 -12.34 -6.88 -5.61
CA LEU A 357 -11.97 -7.76 -4.49
C LEU A 357 -12.50 -7.24 -3.16
N TRP A 358 -12.26 -5.97 -2.84
CA TRP A 358 -12.65 -5.42 -1.54
C TRP A 358 -14.16 -5.39 -1.32
N PRO A 359 -15.03 -5.04 -2.31
CA PRO A 359 -16.48 -5.16 -2.18
C PRO A 359 -16.98 -6.60 -2.10
N SER A 360 -16.17 -7.60 -2.46
CA SER A 360 -16.52 -9.02 -2.33
C SER A 360 -16.36 -9.55 -0.91
N VAL A 361 -15.56 -8.90 -0.04
CA VAL A 361 -15.34 -9.33 1.35
C VAL A 361 -16.65 -9.43 2.14
N PRO A 362 -17.54 -8.40 2.18
CA PRO A 362 -18.79 -8.49 2.92
C PRO A 362 -19.79 -9.50 2.33
N LYS A 363 -19.58 -9.97 1.11
CA LYS A 363 -20.47 -10.97 0.47
C LYS A 363 -20.16 -12.41 0.88
N ILE A 364 -18.97 -12.67 1.43
CA ILE A 364 -18.52 -14.02 1.81
C ILE A 364 -18.63 -14.32 3.31
N VAL A 365 -18.91 -13.30 4.12
CA VAL A 365 -19.03 -13.44 5.60
C VAL A 365 -20.23 -12.65 6.12
N SER A 366 -20.69 -13.00 7.33
CA SER A 366 -21.73 -12.22 8.00
C SER A 366 -21.19 -10.88 8.51
N GLU A 367 -22.08 -9.88 8.65
CA GLU A 367 -21.72 -8.54 9.17
C GLU A 367 -21.03 -8.60 10.54
N LYS A 368 -21.39 -9.56 11.38
CA LYS A 368 -20.82 -9.74 12.74
C LYS A 368 -19.31 -10.00 12.76
N VAL A 369 -18.75 -10.57 11.71
CA VAL A 369 -17.32 -10.90 11.62
C VAL A 369 -16.58 -10.10 10.54
N LEU A 370 -17.24 -9.09 9.98
CA LEU A 370 -16.72 -8.33 8.83
C LEU A 370 -15.40 -7.61 9.17
N GLY A 371 -15.34 -6.94 10.32
CA GLY A 371 -14.13 -6.26 10.79
C GLY A 371 -12.95 -7.22 10.97
N THR A 372 -13.22 -8.38 11.62
CA THR A 372 -12.22 -9.46 11.76
C THR A 372 -11.76 -9.99 10.40
N THR A 373 -12.68 -10.12 9.44
CA THR A 373 -12.35 -10.61 8.09
C THR A 373 -11.42 -9.64 7.36
N PHE A 374 -11.70 -8.33 7.38
CA PHE A 374 -10.80 -7.34 6.79
C PHE A 374 -9.42 -7.39 7.45
N ALA A 375 -9.34 -7.45 8.78
CA ALA A 375 -8.08 -7.53 9.51
C ALA A 375 -7.27 -8.78 9.10
N LEU A 376 -7.93 -9.94 8.95
CA LEU A 376 -7.28 -11.18 8.52
C LEU A 376 -6.84 -11.13 7.05
N VAL A 377 -7.59 -10.50 6.13
CA VAL A 377 -7.16 -10.31 4.74
C VAL A 377 -5.91 -9.43 4.69
N TYR A 378 -5.88 -8.32 5.43
CA TYR A 378 -4.68 -7.47 5.55
C TYR A 378 -3.50 -8.22 6.19
N TRP A 379 -3.75 -9.04 7.20
CA TRP A 379 -2.71 -9.85 7.83
C TRP A 379 -2.08 -10.83 6.83
N VAL A 380 -2.91 -11.59 6.10
CA VAL A 380 -2.44 -12.54 5.07
C VAL A 380 -1.71 -11.79 3.94
N GLN A 381 -2.20 -10.62 3.53
CA GLN A 381 -1.53 -9.75 2.56
C GLN A 381 -0.13 -9.34 3.02
N ASN A 382 0.00 -8.86 4.26
CA ASN A 382 1.29 -8.46 4.83
C ASN A 382 2.26 -9.64 4.97
N LEU A 383 1.76 -10.84 5.25
CA LEU A 383 2.59 -12.06 5.28
C LEU A 383 3.20 -12.34 3.89
N GLY A 384 2.42 -12.21 2.81
CA GLY A 384 2.92 -12.32 1.45
C GLY A 384 3.94 -11.22 1.12
N LEU A 385 3.63 -9.96 1.46
CA LEU A 385 4.54 -8.84 1.22
C LEU A 385 5.86 -8.99 1.97
N LEU A 386 5.83 -9.49 3.21
CA LEU A 386 7.04 -9.81 3.98
C LEU A 386 7.93 -10.81 3.23
N GLY A 387 7.36 -11.94 2.79
CA GLY A 387 8.11 -13.00 2.14
C GLY A 387 8.60 -12.60 0.74
N PHE A 388 7.71 -12.05 -0.09
CA PHE A 388 8.06 -11.79 -1.50
C PHE A 388 8.96 -10.57 -1.71
N LYS A 389 8.95 -9.55 -0.85
CA LYS A 389 9.95 -8.48 -0.89
C LYS A 389 11.34 -9.03 -0.57
N GLN A 390 11.47 -9.88 0.47
CA GLN A 390 12.73 -10.53 0.81
C GLN A 390 13.22 -11.45 -0.31
N LEU A 391 12.35 -12.31 -0.82
CA LEU A 391 12.67 -13.27 -1.89
C LEU A 391 13.09 -12.55 -3.18
N SER A 392 12.42 -11.44 -3.54
CA SER A 392 12.78 -10.61 -4.69
C SER A 392 14.22 -10.09 -4.59
N GLY A 393 14.60 -9.59 -3.40
CA GLY A 393 15.97 -9.12 -3.17
C GLY A 393 17.01 -10.23 -3.28
N MET A 394 16.71 -11.42 -2.72
CA MET A 394 17.60 -12.58 -2.79
C MET A 394 17.78 -13.07 -4.23
N ILE A 395 16.70 -13.19 -5.01
CA ILE A 395 16.76 -13.64 -6.42
C ILE A 395 17.51 -12.61 -7.27
N LEU A 396 17.22 -11.32 -7.09
CA LEU A 396 17.86 -10.24 -7.83
C LEU A 396 19.36 -10.19 -7.54
N GLY A 397 19.77 -10.35 -6.28
CA GLY A 397 21.17 -10.34 -5.85
C GLY A 397 21.95 -11.61 -6.21
N ALA A 398 21.30 -12.71 -6.56
CA ALA A 398 21.96 -13.98 -6.87
C ALA A 398 22.77 -13.94 -8.18
N SER A 399 22.43 -13.07 -9.13
CA SER A 399 23.14 -12.92 -10.40
C SER A 399 22.90 -11.53 -10.97
N ALA A 400 23.96 -10.81 -11.30
CA ALA A 400 23.86 -9.48 -11.88
C ALA A 400 23.17 -9.48 -13.26
N ASP A 401 23.43 -10.50 -14.08
CA ASP A 401 22.91 -10.59 -15.44
C ASP A 401 21.50 -11.21 -15.51
N GLU A 402 21.27 -12.27 -14.75
CA GLU A 402 20.00 -13.01 -14.79
C GLU A 402 19.03 -12.64 -13.66
N GLY A 403 19.48 -11.93 -12.62
CA GLY A 403 18.69 -11.57 -11.47
C GLY A 403 17.37 -10.85 -11.84
N PRO A 404 17.39 -9.80 -12.68
CA PRO A 404 16.18 -9.13 -13.13
C PRO A 404 15.20 -10.08 -13.85
N PHE A 405 15.70 -10.93 -14.74
CA PHE A 405 14.88 -11.91 -15.48
C PHE A 405 14.26 -12.95 -14.53
N ARG A 406 15.04 -13.53 -13.64
CA ARG A 406 14.56 -14.54 -12.66
C ARG A 406 13.53 -13.95 -11.71
N THR A 407 13.71 -12.68 -11.31
CA THR A 407 12.75 -11.98 -10.46
C THR A 407 11.43 -11.76 -11.20
N GLU A 408 11.46 -11.40 -12.48
CA GLU A 408 10.26 -11.27 -13.31
C GLU A 408 9.59 -12.63 -13.59
N LEU A 409 10.33 -13.72 -13.72
CA LEU A 409 9.74 -15.07 -13.78
C LEU A 409 8.98 -15.41 -12.51
N MET A 410 9.51 -15.06 -11.35
CA MET A 410 8.80 -15.23 -10.08
C MET A 410 7.50 -14.43 -10.06
N PHE A 411 7.51 -13.15 -10.46
CA PHE A 411 6.29 -12.33 -10.51
C PHE A 411 5.29 -12.86 -11.54
N THR A 412 5.77 -13.33 -12.70
CA THR A 412 4.93 -14.00 -13.71
C THR A 412 4.27 -15.25 -13.13
N ALA A 413 5.01 -16.07 -12.38
CA ALA A 413 4.47 -17.26 -11.71
C ALA A 413 3.42 -16.88 -10.64
N LEU A 414 3.65 -15.82 -9.86
CA LEU A 414 2.68 -15.30 -8.91
C LEU A 414 1.40 -14.84 -9.59
N CYS A 415 1.51 -14.11 -10.71
CA CYS A 415 0.36 -13.67 -11.48
C CYS A 415 -0.39 -14.83 -12.13
N LEU A 416 0.31 -15.88 -12.58
CA LEU A 416 -0.31 -17.10 -13.10
C LEU A 416 -1.11 -17.82 -11.98
N ALA A 417 -0.54 -17.93 -10.79
CA ALA A 417 -1.22 -18.49 -9.63
C ALA A 417 -2.41 -17.62 -9.19
N ALA A 418 -2.27 -16.27 -9.25
CA ALA A 418 -3.35 -15.33 -8.99
C ALA A 418 -4.50 -15.51 -10.01
N LEU A 419 -4.18 -15.64 -11.29
CA LEU A 419 -5.17 -15.91 -12.34
C LEU A 419 -5.88 -17.26 -12.12
N ALA A 420 -5.15 -18.32 -11.80
CA ALA A 420 -5.74 -19.62 -11.47
C ALA A 420 -6.69 -19.51 -10.27
N THR A 421 -6.28 -18.78 -9.23
CA THR A 421 -7.11 -18.54 -8.05
C THR A 421 -8.35 -17.71 -8.37
N ALA A 422 -8.22 -16.65 -9.21
CA ALA A 422 -9.35 -15.85 -9.66
C ALA A 422 -10.36 -16.68 -10.49
N LEU A 423 -9.87 -17.57 -11.36
CA LEU A 423 -10.72 -18.50 -12.12
C LEU A 423 -11.43 -19.50 -11.21
N LEU A 424 -10.76 -20.03 -10.19
CA LEU A 424 -11.38 -20.89 -9.18
C LEU A 424 -12.44 -20.14 -8.38
N PHE A 425 -12.18 -18.88 -8.01
CA PHE A 425 -13.13 -18.05 -7.29
C PHE A 425 -14.36 -17.73 -8.16
N MET A 426 -14.16 -17.43 -9.46
CA MET A 426 -15.22 -17.24 -10.43
C MET A 426 -16.08 -18.50 -10.59
N ARG A 427 -15.46 -19.68 -10.77
CA ARG A 427 -16.19 -20.96 -10.84
C ARG A 427 -16.99 -21.24 -9.57
N THR A 428 -16.46 -20.83 -8.41
CA THR A 428 -17.14 -20.98 -7.13
C THR A 428 -18.35 -20.06 -7.03
N SER A 429 -18.24 -18.81 -7.57
CA SER A 429 -19.36 -17.88 -7.69
C SER A 429 -20.46 -18.43 -8.60
N ASP A 430 -20.08 -18.95 -9.78
CA ASP A 430 -21.04 -19.51 -10.74
C ASP A 430 -21.80 -20.73 -10.16
N ARG A 431 -21.12 -21.54 -9.31
CA ARG A 431 -21.74 -22.70 -8.64
C ARG A 431 -22.59 -22.33 -7.41
N ASN A 432 -22.37 -21.15 -6.84
CA ASN A 432 -23.07 -20.66 -5.65
C ASN A 432 -23.64 -19.25 -5.88
N PRO A 433 -24.65 -19.09 -6.73
CA PRO A 433 -25.23 -17.76 -7.04
C PRO A 433 -25.73 -17.01 -5.81
N GLY A 434 -26.12 -17.74 -4.75
CA GLY A 434 -26.57 -17.18 -3.47
C GLY A 434 -25.53 -16.35 -2.72
N LEU A 435 -24.23 -16.44 -3.06
CA LEU A 435 -23.19 -15.58 -2.50
C LEU A 435 -23.28 -14.13 -3.03
N GLY A 436 -23.95 -13.89 -4.16
CA GLY A 436 -24.11 -12.55 -4.74
C GLY A 436 -22.82 -11.88 -5.19
N LEU A 437 -21.71 -12.63 -5.37
CA LEU A 437 -20.39 -12.07 -5.73
C LEU A 437 -20.44 -11.31 -7.06
N ASP A 438 -21.22 -11.80 -8.02
CA ASP A 438 -21.38 -11.22 -9.35
C ASP A 438 -22.69 -10.42 -9.50
N ALA A 439 -23.43 -10.22 -8.42
CA ALA A 439 -24.59 -9.33 -8.42
C ALA A 439 -24.15 -7.85 -8.42
N PRO A 440 -24.86 -6.96 -9.15
CA PRO A 440 -24.64 -5.52 -9.05
C PRO A 440 -24.85 -5.04 -7.61
N ASN A 441 -24.03 -4.11 -7.15
CA ASN A 441 -24.26 -3.44 -5.88
C ASN A 441 -25.33 -2.37 -6.11
N ARG A 442 -26.52 -2.56 -5.53
CA ARG A 442 -27.66 -1.61 -5.63
C ARG A 442 -27.54 -0.47 -4.64
#